data_04b6bcf97a6a77a44b15847ed70eef04
#
_entry.id   04b6bcf97a6a77a44b15847ed70eef04
#
_cell.length_a   1.000
_cell.length_b   1.000
_cell.length_c   1.000
_cell.angle_alpha   90.00
_cell.angle_beta   90.00
_cell.angle_gamma   90.00
#
_symmetry.space_group_name_H-M   'P 1'
#
loop_
_entity.id
_entity.type
_entity.pdbx_description
1 polymer ?
#
loop_
_entity_poly.entity_id
_entity_poly.type
_entity_poly.pdbx_seq_one_letter_code
_entity_poly.pdbx_strand_id
1 'polypeptide(L)'
;MRKVAIVTGGTSGIGLAAVKALRERGCTVYALSRHGDIPCDVSEEKSARAAVQAVLGKEGRVDILVNCAGFGISGAAELTPLETAKRQLDVNLFGTANMVNAVIPAMRKQGGGRIVNTGSVAGFVPIPFQTWYSASKAAVQSYTMAMANELRPFHITLTAVLPGDTKTGFTAARNKIDDPDNLYSGRIARSVARMEHDEQTGVPAEKVGALIAKVALKKSVKPLYIPGFSYNLVNVLIRLLPSGLANRLIGLLYAK
;
A
#
# COMPACT_ATOMS: atom_id res chain seq x y z
N MET A 1 20.61 -13.67 15.32
CA MET A 1 20.85 -13.10 13.97
C MET A 1 19.98 -11.87 13.76
N ARG A 2 20.49 -10.85 13.07
CA ARG A 2 19.70 -9.71 12.64
C ARG A 2 18.68 -10.16 11.59
N LYS A 3 17.45 -9.64 11.64
CA LYS A 3 16.45 -9.92 10.62
C LYS A 3 16.74 -9.12 9.35
N VAL A 4 16.57 -9.76 8.20
CA VAL A 4 16.75 -9.15 6.88
C VAL A 4 15.38 -8.72 6.35
N ALA A 5 15.24 -7.45 6.00
CA ALA A 5 14.01 -6.85 5.51
C ALA A 5 14.19 -6.24 4.12
N ILE A 6 13.22 -6.46 3.27
CA ILE A 6 13.05 -5.78 1.97
C ILE A 6 11.88 -4.80 2.11
N VAL A 7 12.04 -3.55 1.67
CA VAL A 7 10.99 -2.54 1.62
C VAL A 7 10.88 -1.98 0.21
N THR A 8 9.79 -2.27 -0.50
CA THR A 8 9.53 -1.64 -1.82
C THR A 8 9.01 -0.23 -1.64
N GLY A 9 9.32 0.68 -2.58
CA GLY A 9 9.03 2.10 -2.41
C GLY A 9 9.79 2.71 -1.23
N GLY A 10 10.91 2.10 -0.83
CA GLY A 10 11.66 2.42 0.39
C GLY A 10 12.44 3.73 0.36
N THR A 11 12.41 4.47 -0.75
CA THR A 11 13.17 5.73 -0.93
C THR A 11 12.34 6.98 -0.63
N SER A 12 11.04 6.88 -0.38
CA SER A 12 10.18 8.01 -0.11
C SER A 12 8.99 7.66 0.80
N GLY A 13 8.33 8.68 1.33
CA GLY A 13 7.06 8.59 2.06
C GLY A 13 7.02 7.52 3.15
N ILE A 14 5.94 6.75 3.18
CA ILE A 14 5.72 5.67 4.17
C ILE A 14 6.81 4.60 4.08
N GLY A 15 7.26 4.25 2.85
CA GLY A 15 8.31 3.25 2.66
C GLY A 15 9.63 3.66 3.30
N LEU A 16 10.08 4.90 3.08
CA LEU A 16 11.29 5.44 3.72
C LEU A 16 11.15 5.48 5.24
N ALA A 17 10.00 5.89 5.74
CA ALA A 17 9.73 5.88 7.18
C ALA A 17 9.79 4.45 7.76
N ALA A 18 9.28 3.44 7.05
CA ALA A 18 9.38 2.04 7.45
C ALA A 18 10.83 1.53 7.42
N VAL A 19 11.62 1.92 6.40
CA VAL A 19 13.06 1.60 6.34
C VAL A 19 13.78 2.12 7.57
N LYS A 20 13.62 3.41 7.89
CA LYS A 20 14.23 4.04 9.08
C LYS A 20 13.82 3.30 10.36
N ALA A 21 12.52 3.09 10.54
CA ALA A 21 11.99 2.46 11.74
C ALA A 21 12.42 0.98 11.91
N LEU A 22 12.64 0.24 10.83
CA LEU A 22 13.18 -1.13 10.88
C LEU A 22 14.68 -1.13 11.17
N ARG A 23 15.46 -0.21 10.58
CA ARG A 23 16.90 -0.06 10.87
C ARG A 23 17.15 0.28 12.35
N GLU A 24 16.37 1.21 12.90
CA GLU A 24 16.40 1.58 14.33
C GLU A 24 16.11 0.39 15.26
N ARG A 25 15.35 -0.61 14.78
CA ARG A 25 15.04 -1.86 15.51
C ARG A 25 16.05 -2.99 15.23
N GLY A 26 17.19 -2.66 14.63
CA GLY A 26 18.30 -3.58 14.42
C GLY A 26 18.14 -4.52 13.21
N CYS A 27 17.21 -4.24 12.27
CA CYS A 27 17.13 -5.01 11.04
C CYS A 27 18.18 -4.56 10.02
N THR A 28 18.68 -5.50 9.21
CA THR A 28 19.33 -5.19 7.94
C THR A 28 18.23 -4.91 6.91
N VAL A 29 18.20 -3.70 6.31
CA VAL A 29 17.08 -3.28 5.47
C VAL A 29 17.57 -2.84 4.09
N TYR A 30 17.01 -3.44 3.06
CA TYR A 30 17.18 -3.07 1.65
C TYR A 30 15.98 -2.29 1.16
N ALA A 31 16.21 -1.03 0.79
CA ALA A 31 15.21 -0.16 0.20
C ALA A 31 15.18 -0.38 -1.32
N LEU A 32 14.11 -0.99 -1.81
CA LEU A 32 13.91 -1.23 -3.23
C LEU A 32 13.05 -0.15 -3.85
N SER A 33 13.52 0.41 -4.93
CA SER A 33 12.79 1.30 -5.84
C SER A 33 13.54 1.36 -7.17
N ARG A 34 13.04 2.09 -8.15
CA ARG A 34 13.77 2.31 -9.40
C ARG A 34 15.14 2.99 -9.19
N HIS A 35 15.30 3.68 -8.04
CA HIS A 35 16.53 4.41 -7.64
C HIS A 35 16.92 4.10 -6.18
N GLY A 36 16.64 2.88 -5.69
CA GLY A 36 16.95 2.46 -4.32
C GLY A 36 18.28 1.73 -4.19
N ASP A 37 18.52 1.13 -3.00
CA ASP A 37 19.70 0.33 -2.70
C ASP A 37 19.89 -0.83 -3.68
N ILE A 38 18.78 -1.38 -4.18
CA ILE A 38 18.69 -2.33 -5.27
C ILE A 38 17.60 -1.82 -6.22
N PRO A 39 17.92 -1.52 -7.48
CA PRO A 39 16.96 -1.08 -8.47
C PRO A 39 15.88 -2.15 -8.71
N CYS A 40 14.59 -1.74 -8.65
CA CYS A 40 13.46 -2.64 -8.82
C CYS A 40 12.24 -1.88 -9.34
N ASP A 41 11.75 -2.27 -10.50
CA ASP A 41 10.37 -1.98 -10.92
C ASP A 41 9.49 -3.15 -10.50
N VAL A 42 8.65 -2.94 -9.50
CA VAL A 42 7.81 -4.00 -8.94
C VAL A 42 6.77 -4.52 -9.95
N SER A 43 6.36 -3.72 -10.93
CA SER A 43 5.39 -4.13 -11.96
C SER A 43 5.97 -5.19 -12.91
N GLU A 44 7.31 -5.32 -12.95
CA GLU A 44 8.02 -6.28 -13.77
C GLU A 44 8.44 -7.50 -12.95
N GLU A 45 7.83 -8.68 -13.21
CA GLU A 45 8.11 -9.90 -12.45
C GLU A 45 9.61 -10.24 -12.42
N LYS A 46 10.28 -10.13 -13.57
CA LYS A 46 11.72 -10.41 -13.68
C LYS A 46 12.55 -9.46 -12.80
N SER A 47 12.19 -8.18 -12.75
CA SER A 47 12.85 -7.19 -11.90
C SER A 47 12.66 -7.50 -10.42
N ALA A 48 11.43 -7.83 -10.01
CA ALA A 48 11.12 -8.23 -8.63
C ALA A 48 11.91 -9.47 -8.20
N ARG A 49 11.96 -10.52 -9.04
CA ARG A 49 12.74 -11.74 -8.79
C ARG A 49 14.24 -11.43 -8.68
N ALA A 50 14.80 -10.66 -9.61
CA ALA A 50 16.23 -10.30 -9.60
C ALA A 50 16.60 -9.52 -8.34
N ALA A 51 15.76 -8.56 -7.92
CA ALA A 51 16.00 -7.78 -6.71
C ALA A 51 16.00 -8.65 -5.44
N VAL A 52 15.06 -9.60 -5.31
CA VAL A 52 15.03 -10.54 -4.20
C VAL A 52 16.24 -11.47 -4.22
N GLN A 53 16.65 -11.97 -5.39
CA GLN A 53 17.84 -12.81 -5.52
C GLN A 53 19.12 -12.07 -5.15
N ALA A 54 19.25 -10.78 -5.47
CA ALA A 54 20.38 -9.95 -5.07
C ALA A 54 20.48 -9.82 -3.53
N VAL A 55 19.34 -9.72 -2.80
CA VAL A 55 19.33 -9.75 -1.33
C VAL A 55 19.71 -11.14 -0.81
N LEU A 56 19.14 -12.19 -1.39
CA LEU A 56 19.44 -13.57 -0.98
C LEU A 56 20.89 -13.94 -1.20
N GLY A 57 21.52 -13.46 -2.29
CA GLY A 57 22.95 -13.67 -2.54
C GLY A 57 23.86 -13.01 -1.52
N LYS A 58 23.42 -11.89 -0.92
CA LYS A 58 24.19 -11.17 0.12
C LYS A 58 23.95 -11.72 1.52
N GLU A 59 22.71 -12.06 1.86
CA GLU A 59 22.26 -12.31 3.24
C GLU A 59 21.89 -13.78 3.49
N GLY A 60 21.67 -14.56 2.43
CA GLY A 60 21.21 -15.94 2.50
C GLY A 60 19.75 -16.11 2.95
N ARG A 61 19.06 -15.03 3.30
CA ARG A 61 17.70 -15.04 3.85
C ARG A 61 16.92 -13.75 3.59
N VAL A 62 15.58 -13.83 3.68
CA VAL A 62 14.67 -12.67 3.73
C VAL A 62 13.61 -12.96 4.81
N ASP A 63 13.66 -12.25 5.93
CA ASP A 63 12.71 -12.46 7.05
C ASP A 63 11.44 -11.63 6.90
N ILE A 64 11.57 -10.44 6.33
CA ILE A 64 10.50 -9.45 6.24
C ILE A 64 10.43 -8.89 4.82
N LEU A 65 9.22 -8.85 4.26
CA LEU A 65 8.89 -8.04 3.08
C LEU A 65 7.88 -6.99 3.49
N VAL A 66 8.14 -5.73 3.13
CA VAL A 66 7.19 -4.62 3.26
C VAL A 66 6.91 -4.06 1.87
N ASN A 67 5.68 -4.19 1.39
CA ASN A 67 5.26 -3.64 0.12
C ASN A 67 4.65 -2.25 0.32
N CYS A 68 5.43 -1.19 -0.01
CA CYS A 68 5.00 0.21 0.03
C CYS A 68 5.02 0.87 -1.36
N ALA A 69 5.54 0.21 -2.40
CA ALA A 69 5.50 0.75 -3.75
C ALA A 69 4.06 0.94 -4.21
N GLY A 70 3.77 2.09 -4.80
CA GLY A 70 2.44 2.43 -5.30
C GLY A 70 2.32 3.89 -5.63
N PHE A 71 1.32 4.23 -6.43
CA PHE A 71 0.96 5.62 -6.77
C PHE A 71 -0.56 5.77 -6.85
N GLY A 72 -1.03 7.00 -6.93
CA GLY A 72 -2.43 7.35 -7.03
C GLY A 72 -2.78 8.03 -8.35
N ILE A 73 -4.01 7.79 -8.83
CA ILE A 73 -4.65 8.54 -9.90
C ILE A 73 -5.86 9.23 -9.28
N SER A 74 -6.12 10.48 -9.68
CA SER A 74 -7.33 11.20 -9.37
C SER A 74 -7.94 11.81 -10.65
N GLY A 75 -9.26 11.83 -10.70
CA GLY A 75 -10.09 12.29 -11.81
C GLY A 75 -11.26 11.36 -12.05
N ALA A 76 -12.13 11.70 -12.99
CA ALA A 76 -13.26 10.86 -13.36
C ALA A 76 -12.78 9.54 -13.97
N ALA A 77 -13.40 8.45 -13.55
CA ALA A 77 -13.00 7.11 -14.01
C ALA A 77 -13.18 6.94 -15.52
N GLU A 78 -14.24 7.53 -16.11
CA GLU A 78 -14.52 7.48 -17.54
C GLU A 78 -13.54 8.31 -18.38
N LEU A 79 -12.97 9.39 -17.79
CA LEU A 79 -11.95 10.22 -18.44
C LEU A 79 -10.54 9.66 -18.29
N THR A 80 -10.36 8.67 -17.42
CA THR A 80 -9.05 8.06 -17.18
C THR A 80 -8.70 7.10 -18.32
N PRO A 81 -7.61 7.34 -19.08
CA PRO A 81 -7.18 6.40 -20.11
C PRO A 81 -6.97 5.01 -19.51
N LEU A 82 -7.48 3.98 -20.18
CA LEU A 82 -7.43 2.61 -19.66
C LEU A 82 -6.01 2.13 -19.38
N GLU A 83 -5.04 2.55 -20.19
CA GLU A 83 -3.62 2.23 -19.98
C GLU A 83 -3.08 2.83 -18.68
N THR A 84 -3.52 4.05 -18.32
CA THR A 84 -3.18 4.68 -17.04
C THR A 84 -3.78 3.91 -15.86
N ALA A 85 -5.03 3.47 -16.00
CA ALA A 85 -5.69 2.64 -14.99
C ALA A 85 -5.01 1.27 -14.81
N LYS A 86 -4.68 0.59 -15.92
CA LYS A 86 -3.92 -0.66 -15.92
C LYS A 86 -2.57 -0.48 -15.23
N ARG A 87 -1.80 0.56 -15.59
CA ARG A 87 -0.50 0.87 -14.98
C ARG A 87 -0.61 1.03 -13.46
N GLN A 88 -1.69 1.61 -12.94
CA GLN A 88 -1.91 1.69 -11.49
C GLN A 88 -2.12 0.31 -10.86
N LEU A 89 -2.88 -0.56 -11.52
CA LEU A 89 -3.07 -1.95 -11.05
C LEU A 89 -1.77 -2.74 -11.15
N ASP A 90 -1.00 -2.57 -12.23
CA ASP A 90 0.28 -3.23 -12.42
C ASP A 90 1.27 -2.92 -11.29
N VAL A 91 1.34 -1.66 -10.86
CA VAL A 91 2.22 -1.28 -9.75
C VAL A 91 1.63 -1.65 -8.40
N ASN A 92 0.36 -1.24 -8.12
CA ASN A 92 -0.20 -1.33 -6.77
C ASN A 92 -0.56 -2.77 -6.39
N LEU A 93 -1.15 -3.55 -7.31
CA LEU A 93 -1.61 -4.91 -7.08
C LEU A 93 -0.61 -5.94 -7.58
N PHE A 94 -0.33 -5.97 -8.89
CA PHE A 94 0.54 -6.99 -9.46
C PHE A 94 1.98 -6.82 -8.98
N GLY A 95 2.46 -5.59 -8.77
CA GLY A 95 3.76 -5.34 -8.17
C GLY A 95 3.86 -5.87 -6.73
N THR A 96 2.79 -5.72 -5.93
CA THR A 96 2.70 -6.36 -4.62
C THR A 96 2.78 -7.88 -4.74
N ALA A 97 2.01 -8.48 -5.67
CA ALA A 97 1.99 -9.92 -5.90
C ALA A 97 3.35 -10.45 -6.40
N ASN A 98 4.01 -9.76 -7.33
CA ASN A 98 5.33 -10.11 -7.82
C ASN A 98 6.36 -10.22 -6.70
N MET A 99 6.39 -9.23 -5.82
CA MET A 99 7.29 -9.22 -4.66
C MET A 99 6.97 -10.34 -3.67
N VAL A 100 5.68 -10.57 -3.37
CA VAL A 100 5.22 -11.67 -2.50
C VAL A 100 5.67 -13.00 -3.09
N ASN A 101 5.40 -13.26 -4.38
CA ASN A 101 5.78 -14.49 -5.06
C ASN A 101 7.31 -14.69 -5.08
N ALA A 102 8.09 -13.63 -5.24
CA ALA A 102 9.54 -13.71 -5.28
C ALA A 102 10.17 -14.12 -3.92
N VAL A 103 9.59 -13.72 -2.77
CA VAL A 103 10.14 -14.05 -1.45
C VAL A 103 9.65 -15.40 -0.89
N ILE A 104 8.47 -15.89 -1.31
CA ILE A 104 7.83 -17.12 -0.77
C ILE A 104 8.78 -18.33 -0.80
N PRO A 105 9.49 -18.65 -1.89
CA PRO A 105 10.36 -19.82 -1.93
C PRO A 105 11.45 -19.79 -0.84
N ALA A 106 12.08 -18.63 -0.65
CA ALA A 106 13.11 -18.45 0.37
C ALA A 106 12.50 -18.51 1.78
N MET A 107 11.38 -17.82 2.02
CA MET A 107 10.68 -17.85 3.30
C MET A 107 10.22 -19.26 3.68
N ARG A 108 9.73 -20.04 2.70
CA ARG A 108 9.33 -21.43 2.93
C ARG A 108 10.54 -22.31 3.31
N LYS A 109 11.66 -22.17 2.56
CA LYS A 109 12.90 -22.92 2.84
C LYS A 109 13.48 -22.63 4.21
N GLN A 110 13.39 -21.39 4.68
CA GLN A 110 13.91 -20.97 5.99
C GLN A 110 12.95 -21.20 7.16
N GLY A 111 11.75 -21.76 6.91
CA GLY A 111 10.75 -22.10 7.93
C GLY A 111 9.81 -20.98 8.33
N GLY A 112 9.71 -19.92 7.54
CA GLY A 112 8.73 -18.86 7.75
C GLY A 112 9.20 -17.47 7.34
N GLY A 113 8.29 -16.49 7.45
CA GLY A 113 8.56 -15.10 7.11
C GLY A 113 7.39 -14.19 7.45
N ARG A 114 7.62 -12.89 7.31
CA ARG A 114 6.63 -11.85 7.54
C ARG A 114 6.48 -10.96 6.31
N ILE A 115 5.24 -10.83 5.83
CA ILE A 115 4.90 -9.94 4.72
C ILE A 115 3.90 -8.90 5.22
N VAL A 116 4.21 -7.61 5.00
CA VAL A 116 3.34 -6.47 5.33
C VAL A 116 3.03 -5.71 4.06
N ASN A 117 1.79 -5.72 3.64
CA ASN A 117 1.33 -4.97 2.48
C ASN A 117 0.75 -3.61 2.91
N THR A 118 1.06 -2.55 2.19
CA THR A 118 0.46 -1.24 2.42
C THR A 118 -0.80 -1.09 1.59
N GLY A 119 -1.93 -1.30 2.25
CA GLY A 119 -3.25 -1.01 1.70
C GLY A 119 -3.60 0.49 1.79
N SER A 120 -4.86 0.80 2.00
CA SER A 120 -5.39 2.14 2.29
C SER A 120 -6.79 2.04 2.88
N VAL A 121 -7.22 3.03 3.64
CA VAL A 121 -8.63 3.25 4.00
C VAL A 121 -9.50 3.34 2.73
N ALA A 122 -8.98 3.89 1.64
CA ALA A 122 -9.65 3.94 0.34
C ALA A 122 -10.04 2.57 -0.23
N GLY A 123 -9.48 1.48 0.28
CA GLY A 123 -9.86 0.13 -0.13
C GLY A 123 -11.18 -0.38 0.48
N PHE A 124 -11.68 0.25 1.54
CA PHE A 124 -13.00 -0.04 2.13
C PHE A 124 -13.93 1.19 2.18
N VAL A 125 -13.38 2.38 1.95
CA VAL A 125 -14.11 3.64 1.70
C VAL A 125 -13.82 4.04 0.26
N PRO A 126 -14.61 3.60 -0.75
CA PRO A 126 -14.33 3.94 -2.13
C PRO A 126 -14.56 5.43 -2.36
N ILE A 127 -13.46 6.15 -2.65
CA ILE A 127 -13.47 7.61 -2.77
C ILE A 127 -13.80 7.99 -4.21
N PRO A 128 -14.86 8.82 -4.45
CA PRO A 128 -15.13 9.40 -5.77
C PRO A 128 -13.90 10.14 -6.33
N PHE A 129 -13.74 10.09 -7.64
CA PHE A 129 -12.57 10.63 -8.35
C PHE A 129 -11.21 10.04 -7.94
N GLN A 130 -11.24 8.92 -7.19
CA GLN A 130 -10.12 8.01 -6.96
C GLN A 130 -10.52 6.55 -7.21
N THR A 131 -11.39 6.31 -8.15
CA THR A 131 -11.99 4.99 -8.41
C THR A 131 -10.94 3.90 -8.61
N TRP A 132 -9.98 4.13 -9.52
CA TRP A 132 -8.94 3.16 -9.82
C TRP A 132 -7.99 2.91 -8.64
N TYR A 133 -7.66 3.97 -7.90
CA TYR A 133 -6.87 3.83 -6.68
C TYR A 133 -7.61 3.01 -5.62
N SER A 134 -8.88 3.34 -5.34
CA SER A 134 -9.72 2.61 -4.38
C SER A 134 -9.85 1.14 -4.77
N ALA A 135 -10.11 0.84 -6.06
CA ALA A 135 -10.18 -0.52 -6.57
C ALA A 135 -8.85 -1.28 -6.37
N SER A 136 -7.70 -0.65 -6.68
CA SER A 136 -6.39 -1.26 -6.48
C SER A 136 -6.12 -1.59 -5.01
N LYS A 137 -6.50 -0.70 -4.10
CA LYS A 137 -6.29 -0.89 -2.65
C LYS A 137 -7.27 -1.89 -2.04
N ALA A 138 -8.50 -1.98 -2.54
CA ALA A 138 -9.44 -3.05 -2.19
C ALA A 138 -8.90 -4.42 -2.64
N ALA A 139 -8.36 -4.51 -3.85
CA ALA A 139 -7.75 -5.72 -4.37
C ALA A 139 -6.55 -6.17 -3.52
N VAL A 140 -5.66 -5.25 -3.12
CA VAL A 140 -4.52 -5.56 -2.22
C VAL A 140 -5.00 -6.08 -0.86
N GLN A 141 -6.09 -5.54 -0.30
CA GLN A 141 -6.65 -6.05 0.96
C GLN A 141 -7.18 -7.47 0.80
N SER A 142 -8.00 -7.73 -0.22
CA SER A 142 -8.54 -9.06 -0.51
C SER A 142 -7.43 -10.08 -0.78
N TYR A 143 -6.46 -9.74 -1.63
CA TYR A 143 -5.28 -10.55 -1.91
C TYR A 143 -4.51 -10.90 -0.62
N THR A 144 -4.27 -9.91 0.24
CA THR A 144 -3.53 -10.13 1.49
C THR A 144 -4.25 -11.13 2.40
N MET A 145 -5.57 -11.01 2.53
CA MET A 145 -6.36 -11.88 3.40
C MET A 145 -6.42 -13.32 2.88
N ALA A 146 -6.57 -13.51 1.57
CA ALA A 146 -6.57 -14.83 0.95
C ALA A 146 -5.19 -15.50 1.11
N MET A 147 -4.14 -14.82 0.68
CA MET A 147 -2.76 -15.32 0.76
C MET A 147 -2.32 -15.59 2.20
N ALA A 148 -2.81 -14.85 3.19
CA ALA A 148 -2.51 -15.13 4.60
C ALA A 148 -2.99 -16.53 5.04
N ASN A 149 -4.10 -17.01 4.50
CA ASN A 149 -4.59 -18.35 4.76
C ASN A 149 -3.81 -19.42 3.98
N GLU A 150 -3.52 -19.17 2.69
CA GLU A 150 -2.76 -20.10 1.84
C GLU A 150 -1.35 -20.37 2.37
N LEU A 151 -0.70 -19.34 2.93
CA LEU A 151 0.69 -19.42 3.38
C LEU A 151 0.86 -19.78 4.87
N ARG A 152 -0.25 -19.87 5.62
CA ARG A 152 -0.25 -20.27 7.03
C ARG A 152 0.46 -21.60 7.31
N PRO A 153 0.28 -22.68 6.52
CA PRO A 153 0.98 -23.95 6.75
C PRO A 153 2.50 -23.86 6.65
N PHE A 154 3.03 -22.82 5.99
CA PHE A 154 4.46 -22.58 5.82
C PHE A 154 5.04 -21.61 6.84
N HIS A 155 4.29 -21.23 7.88
CA HIS A 155 4.66 -20.23 8.87
C HIS A 155 5.01 -18.85 8.25
N ILE A 156 4.51 -18.57 7.04
CA ILE A 156 4.61 -17.26 6.40
C ILE A 156 3.33 -16.50 6.73
N THR A 157 3.49 -15.37 7.40
CA THR A 157 2.35 -14.55 7.83
C THR A 157 2.23 -13.29 6.98
N LEU A 158 1.02 -13.04 6.47
CA LEU A 158 0.69 -11.81 5.74
C LEU A 158 -0.25 -10.94 6.55
N THR A 159 -0.07 -9.64 6.43
CA THR A 159 -0.94 -8.64 7.01
C THR A 159 -0.94 -7.38 6.14
N ALA A 160 -2.00 -6.59 6.19
CA ALA A 160 -2.01 -5.27 5.59
C ALA A 160 -2.09 -4.18 6.66
N VAL A 161 -1.33 -3.11 6.47
CA VAL A 161 -1.53 -1.83 7.15
C VAL A 161 -2.29 -0.92 6.20
N LEU A 162 -3.38 -0.34 6.67
CA LEU A 162 -4.33 0.47 5.90
C LEU A 162 -4.27 1.93 6.36
N PRO A 163 -3.29 2.73 5.91
CA PRO A 163 -3.23 4.13 6.26
C PRO A 163 -4.46 4.89 5.75
N GLY A 164 -4.89 5.89 6.51
CA GLY A 164 -5.70 6.99 6.02
C GLY A 164 -4.82 8.13 5.51
N ASP A 165 -5.30 9.35 5.63
CA ASP A 165 -4.59 10.54 5.20
C ASP A 165 -3.23 10.64 5.90
N THR A 166 -2.18 10.64 5.08
CA THR A 166 -0.80 10.60 5.56
C THR A 166 0.03 11.63 4.81
N LYS A 167 0.68 12.52 5.55
CA LYS A 167 1.52 13.57 5.00
C LYS A 167 2.78 12.98 4.36
N THR A 168 2.81 12.95 3.03
CA THR A 168 3.92 12.42 2.22
C THR A 168 4.01 13.17 0.89
N GLY A 169 5.03 12.86 0.09
CA GLY A 169 5.10 13.30 -1.32
C GLY A 169 4.11 12.62 -2.26
N PHE A 170 3.26 11.70 -1.77
CA PHE A 170 2.26 10.99 -2.57
C PHE A 170 1.25 11.94 -3.22
N THR A 171 0.81 12.97 -2.50
CA THR A 171 -0.12 14.00 -2.97
C THR A 171 0.43 14.71 -4.21
N ALA A 172 1.69 15.16 -4.16
CA ALA A 172 2.35 15.85 -5.27
C ALA A 172 2.65 14.91 -6.46
N ALA A 173 2.89 13.62 -6.18
CA ALA A 173 3.18 12.60 -7.20
C ALA A 173 1.92 11.97 -7.82
N ARG A 174 0.71 12.38 -7.39
CA ARG A 174 -0.56 11.87 -7.91
C ARG A 174 -0.72 12.26 -9.38
N ASN A 175 -1.08 11.28 -10.21
CA ASN A 175 -1.48 11.53 -11.59
C ASN A 175 -2.90 12.09 -11.61
N LYS A 176 -3.04 13.35 -12.02
CA LYS A 176 -4.33 14.04 -12.13
C LYS A 176 -4.83 13.94 -13.56
N ILE A 177 -6.07 13.50 -13.72
CA ILE A 177 -6.75 13.41 -15.03
C ILE A 177 -7.58 14.67 -15.23
N ASP A 178 -7.39 15.31 -16.35
CA ASP A 178 -8.07 16.55 -16.72
C ASP A 178 -9.53 16.30 -17.11
N ASP A 179 -10.36 17.34 -16.98
CA ASP A 179 -11.75 17.43 -17.42
C ASP A 179 -11.86 18.65 -18.36
N PRO A 180 -11.36 18.55 -19.61
CA PRO A 180 -11.24 19.69 -20.52
C PRO A 180 -12.57 20.32 -20.89
N ASP A 181 -13.63 19.52 -20.95
CA ASP A 181 -14.98 19.96 -21.30
C ASP A 181 -15.80 20.38 -20.07
N ASN A 182 -15.19 20.37 -18.88
CA ASN A 182 -15.83 20.67 -17.61
C ASN A 182 -17.14 19.87 -17.38
N LEU A 183 -17.18 18.62 -17.81
CA LEU A 183 -18.34 17.72 -17.71
C LEU A 183 -18.82 17.56 -16.27
N TYR A 184 -17.90 17.63 -15.33
CA TYR A 184 -18.17 17.49 -13.89
C TYR A 184 -18.35 18.83 -13.18
N SER A 185 -18.45 19.97 -13.90
CA SER A 185 -18.75 21.30 -13.33
C SER A 185 -17.84 21.65 -12.14
N GLY A 186 -16.54 21.38 -12.27
CA GLY A 186 -15.52 21.62 -11.24
C GLY A 186 -15.53 20.68 -10.05
N ARG A 187 -16.41 19.66 -10.00
CA ARG A 187 -16.49 18.68 -8.89
C ARG A 187 -15.20 17.89 -8.72
N ILE A 188 -14.51 17.54 -9.82
CA ILE A 188 -13.22 16.85 -9.78
C ILE A 188 -12.21 17.70 -9.03
N ALA A 189 -12.06 18.96 -9.39
CA ALA A 189 -11.09 19.87 -8.77
C ALA A 189 -11.38 20.06 -7.27
N ARG A 190 -12.66 20.25 -6.89
CA ARG A 190 -13.05 20.37 -5.47
C ARG A 190 -12.73 19.10 -4.68
N SER A 191 -13.05 17.93 -5.24
CA SER A 191 -12.77 16.65 -4.60
C SER A 191 -11.27 16.43 -4.42
N VAL A 192 -10.47 16.68 -5.47
CA VAL A 192 -9.01 16.54 -5.42
C VAL A 192 -8.41 17.51 -4.39
N ALA A 193 -8.82 18.79 -4.38
CA ALA A 193 -8.37 19.77 -3.41
C ALA A 193 -8.68 19.34 -1.96
N ARG A 194 -9.86 18.76 -1.72
CA ARG A 194 -10.23 18.21 -0.41
C ARG A 194 -9.31 17.06 0.00
N MET A 195 -9.06 16.09 -0.88
CA MET A 195 -8.16 14.98 -0.61
C MET A 195 -6.73 15.45 -0.33
N GLU A 196 -6.24 16.43 -1.10
CA GLU A 196 -4.91 17.03 -0.91
C GLU A 196 -4.79 17.73 0.44
N HIS A 197 -5.82 18.48 0.83
CA HIS A 197 -5.88 19.11 2.14
C HIS A 197 -5.83 18.07 3.27
N ASP A 198 -6.68 17.03 3.19
CA ASP A 198 -6.78 15.98 4.20
C ASP A 198 -5.45 15.21 4.33
N GLU A 199 -4.78 14.91 3.20
CA GLU A 199 -3.46 14.28 3.19
C GLU A 199 -2.35 15.17 3.78
N GLN A 200 -2.33 16.46 3.44
CA GLN A 200 -1.33 17.42 3.96
C GLN A 200 -1.47 17.68 5.45
N THR A 201 -2.69 17.59 5.98
CA THR A 201 -3.00 17.71 7.41
C THR A 201 -3.02 16.36 8.14
N GLY A 202 -2.82 15.29 7.39
CA GLY A 202 -2.89 13.91 7.86
C GLY A 202 -1.74 13.50 8.78
N VAL A 203 -1.73 12.23 9.14
CA VAL A 203 -0.74 11.65 10.06
C VAL A 203 0.66 11.69 9.43
N PRO A 204 1.72 12.07 10.17
CA PRO A 204 3.09 11.98 9.65
C PRO A 204 3.46 10.56 9.20
N ALA A 205 4.22 10.46 8.10
CA ALA A 205 4.69 9.20 7.54
C ALA A 205 5.44 8.34 8.56
N GLU A 206 6.19 8.97 9.48
CA GLU A 206 6.97 8.34 10.53
C GLU A 206 6.08 7.50 11.47
N LYS A 207 4.88 7.97 11.81
CA LYS A 207 3.92 7.21 12.64
C LYS A 207 3.44 5.95 11.95
N VAL A 208 3.18 6.04 10.64
CA VAL A 208 2.77 4.87 9.83
C VAL A 208 3.94 3.91 9.63
N GLY A 209 5.13 4.41 9.33
CA GLY A 209 6.35 3.61 9.22
C GLY A 209 6.70 2.88 10.51
N ALA A 210 6.58 3.57 11.65
CA ALA A 210 6.79 2.96 12.98
C ALA A 210 5.77 1.84 13.27
N LEU A 211 4.50 2.01 12.86
CA LEU A 211 3.48 0.96 12.98
C LEU A 211 3.82 -0.22 12.07
N ILE A 212 4.22 0.00 10.81
CA ILE A 212 4.64 -1.06 9.89
C ILE A 212 5.79 -1.85 10.50
N ALA A 213 6.83 -1.18 11.00
CA ALA A 213 7.97 -1.84 11.64
C ALA A 213 7.56 -2.62 12.90
N LYS A 214 6.67 -2.07 13.73
CA LYS A 214 6.10 -2.76 14.89
C LYS A 214 5.35 -4.02 14.48
N VAL A 215 4.50 -3.94 13.45
CA VAL A 215 3.71 -5.06 12.91
C VAL A 215 4.63 -6.12 12.29
N ALA A 216 5.64 -5.71 11.53
CA ALA A 216 6.60 -6.60 10.90
C ALA A 216 7.39 -7.45 11.92
N LEU A 217 7.59 -6.94 13.13
CA LEU A 217 8.38 -7.59 14.20
C LEU A 217 7.53 -8.28 15.27
N LYS A 218 6.21 -8.18 15.24
CA LYS A 218 5.32 -8.86 16.19
C LYS A 218 5.41 -10.39 16.06
N LYS A 219 5.25 -11.12 17.16
CA LYS A 219 5.11 -12.58 17.15
C LYS A 219 3.84 -13.01 16.40
N SER A 220 2.72 -12.38 16.70
CA SER A 220 1.43 -12.66 16.06
C SER A 220 0.83 -11.37 15.49
N VAL A 221 0.18 -11.46 14.34
CA VAL A 221 -0.45 -10.33 13.66
C VAL A 221 -1.91 -10.61 13.34
N LYS A 222 -2.69 -9.53 13.34
CA LYS A 222 -4.04 -9.52 12.75
C LYS A 222 -3.92 -9.43 11.23
N PRO A 223 -4.94 -9.86 10.48
CA PRO A 223 -4.93 -9.71 9.01
C PRO A 223 -4.83 -8.27 8.54
N LEU A 224 -5.46 -7.33 9.27
CA LEU A 224 -5.52 -5.91 8.93
C LEU A 224 -5.20 -5.04 10.14
N TYR A 225 -4.47 -3.95 9.90
CA TYR A 225 -4.19 -2.87 10.86
C TYR A 225 -4.60 -1.53 10.27
N ILE A 226 -5.50 -0.83 10.92
CA ILE A 226 -5.95 0.52 10.54
C ILE A 226 -5.34 1.50 11.56
N PRO A 227 -4.38 2.37 11.17
CA PRO A 227 -3.86 3.38 12.08
C PRO A 227 -4.89 4.47 12.34
N GLY A 228 -4.98 4.88 13.61
CA GLY A 228 -5.91 5.92 14.06
C GLY A 228 -7.27 5.37 14.52
N PHE A 229 -7.78 5.99 15.59
CA PHE A 229 -9.07 5.60 16.17
C PHE A 229 -10.25 5.93 15.25
N SER A 230 -10.22 7.12 14.63
CA SER A 230 -11.29 7.59 13.72
C SER A 230 -11.50 6.65 12.53
N TYR A 231 -10.43 6.20 11.88
CA TYR A 231 -10.54 5.27 10.75
C TYR A 231 -11.00 3.87 11.15
N ASN A 232 -10.64 3.41 12.36
CA ASN A 232 -11.21 2.17 12.90
C ASN A 232 -12.71 2.29 13.12
N LEU A 233 -13.17 3.42 13.67
CA LEU A 233 -14.61 3.69 13.86
C LEU A 233 -15.33 3.75 12.51
N VAL A 234 -14.78 4.46 11.51
CA VAL A 234 -15.33 4.52 10.14
C VAL A 234 -15.43 3.11 9.55
N ASN A 235 -14.40 2.27 9.69
CA ASN A 235 -14.42 0.88 9.19
C ASN A 235 -15.56 0.06 9.83
N VAL A 236 -15.81 0.23 11.13
CA VAL A 236 -16.93 -0.45 11.81
C VAL A 236 -18.27 0.08 11.30
N LEU A 237 -18.44 1.41 11.26
CA LEU A 237 -19.68 2.03 10.82
C LEU A 237 -20.05 1.65 9.39
N ILE A 238 -19.13 1.70 8.45
CA ILE A 238 -19.38 1.32 7.04
C ILE A 238 -19.84 -0.13 6.91
N ARG A 239 -19.33 -1.02 7.74
CA ARG A 239 -19.75 -2.44 7.73
C ARG A 239 -21.14 -2.68 8.32
N LEU A 240 -21.59 -1.80 9.19
CA LEU A 240 -22.93 -1.88 9.84
C LEU A 240 -24.01 -1.15 9.04
N LEU A 241 -23.62 -0.16 8.25
CA LEU A 241 -24.57 0.62 7.45
C LEU A 241 -25.01 -0.16 6.19
N PRO A 242 -26.26 -0.01 5.76
CA PRO A 242 -26.67 -0.43 4.43
C PRO A 242 -25.77 0.22 3.37
N SER A 243 -25.33 -0.55 2.37
CA SER A 243 -24.36 -0.11 1.38
C SER A 243 -24.78 1.17 0.64
N GLY A 244 -26.07 1.34 0.32
CA GLY A 244 -26.58 2.55 -0.33
C GLY A 244 -26.42 3.80 0.54
N LEU A 245 -26.64 3.69 1.86
CA LEU A 245 -26.46 4.82 2.79
C LEU A 245 -24.97 5.15 2.96
N ALA A 246 -24.13 4.14 3.15
CA ALA A 246 -22.69 4.33 3.25
C ALA A 246 -22.12 5.02 1.99
N ASN A 247 -22.50 4.55 0.80
CA ASN A 247 -22.06 5.14 -0.47
C ASN A 247 -22.55 6.58 -0.64
N ARG A 248 -23.79 6.89 -0.25
CA ARG A 248 -24.34 8.26 -0.31
C ARG A 248 -23.57 9.21 0.61
N LEU A 249 -23.24 8.78 1.82
CA LEU A 249 -22.45 9.59 2.77
C LEU A 249 -21.05 9.88 2.23
N ILE A 250 -20.36 8.90 1.65
CA ILE A 250 -19.06 9.09 1.00
C ILE A 250 -19.19 10.09 -0.17
N GLY A 251 -20.24 9.95 -0.99
CA GLY A 251 -20.51 10.89 -2.07
C GLY A 251 -20.72 12.33 -1.60
N LEU A 252 -21.42 12.52 -0.49
CA LEU A 252 -21.61 13.85 0.12
C LEU A 252 -20.30 14.48 0.62
N LEU A 253 -19.32 13.68 1.01
CA LEU A 253 -18.02 14.15 1.49
C LEU A 253 -17.07 14.53 0.35
N TYR A 254 -17.05 13.75 -0.74
CA TYR A 254 -16.03 13.84 -1.78
C TYR A 254 -16.54 14.15 -3.20
N ALA A 255 -17.85 14.16 -3.44
CA ALA A 255 -18.41 14.34 -4.79
C ALA A 255 -19.34 15.55 -4.96
N LYS A 256 -19.25 16.53 -4.04
CA LYS A 256 -20.02 17.81 -4.15
C LYS A 256 -19.35 18.81 -5.08
#